data_ca155fb5d6523f96bf79998e0fdaceee
#
_entry.id   ca155fb5d6523f96bf79998e0fdaceee
#
_cell.length_a   1.000
_cell.length_b   1.000
_cell.length_c   1.000
_cell.angle_alpha   90.00
_cell.angle_beta   90.00
_cell.angle_gamma   90.00
#
_symmetry.space_group_name_H-M   'P 1'
#
loop_
_entity.id
_entity.type
_entity.pdbx_description
1 polymer ?
#
loop_
_entity_poly.entity_id
_entity_poly.type
_entity_poly.pdbx_seq_one_letter_code
_entity_poly.pdbx_strand_id
1 'polypeptide(L)'
;FAGALGTVSTNDCTGDALEFSRLAVEAARTGAPARGIAVSAHNRAVADMASGLTRLLYRVCSDRTEAEWRVVDLLVPGVRGQQRAVAQALGITTQAVSRTLMRSLWHEEQAARPAVLDLLNRLDAPSPPAI
;
A
#
# COMPACT_ATOMS: atom_id res chain seq x y z
N PHE A 1 -13.06 7.20 11.96
CA PHE A 1 -13.21 8.19 10.91
C PHE A 1 -13.78 9.47 11.49
N ALA A 2 -13.14 10.59 11.22
CA ALA A 2 -13.38 11.89 11.71
C ALA A 2 -14.86 12.23 11.87
N GLY A 3 -15.19 12.86 12.98
CA GLY A 3 -16.46 13.54 13.18
C GLY A 3 -16.79 14.45 11.99
N ALA A 4 -18.07 14.64 11.74
CA ALA A 4 -18.63 15.38 10.62
C ALA A 4 -17.77 16.59 10.24
N LEU A 5 -17.29 16.62 9.02
CA LEU A 5 -16.70 17.79 8.39
C LEU A 5 -17.84 18.82 8.23
N GLY A 6 -18.05 19.60 9.27
CA GLY A 6 -18.84 20.84 9.17
C GLY A 6 -18.11 21.83 8.25
N THR A 7 -18.78 22.90 7.86
CA THR A 7 -18.28 24.00 7.03
C THR A 7 -17.14 24.81 7.68
N VAL A 8 -16.17 24.13 8.29
CA VAL A 8 -15.01 24.71 8.96
C VAL A 8 -13.86 24.75 7.95
N SER A 9 -13.11 25.85 7.94
CA SER A 9 -11.89 25.94 7.13
C SER A 9 -10.94 24.78 7.45
N THR A 10 -10.29 24.22 6.44
CA THR A 10 -9.30 23.14 6.62
C THR A 10 -8.20 23.50 7.62
N ASN A 11 -7.92 24.79 7.80
CA ASN A 11 -6.95 25.30 8.78
C ASN A 11 -7.44 25.23 10.23
N ASP A 12 -8.75 25.17 10.45
CA ASP A 12 -9.38 25.13 11.77
C ASP A 12 -9.77 23.70 12.19
N CYS A 13 -9.54 22.72 11.31
CA CYS A 13 -9.75 21.31 11.63
C CYS A 13 -8.75 20.86 12.70
N THR A 14 -9.27 20.35 13.81
CA THR A 14 -8.50 19.76 14.91
C THR A 14 -8.90 18.30 15.09
N GLY A 15 -8.02 17.50 15.63
CA GLY A 15 -8.31 16.10 15.97
C GLY A 15 -7.10 15.19 15.73
N ASP A 16 -7.16 14.03 16.35
CA ASP A 16 -6.08 13.04 16.36
C ASP A 16 -5.61 12.64 14.94
N ALA A 17 -6.55 12.54 13.99
CA ALA A 17 -6.21 12.20 12.60
C ALA A 17 -5.26 13.21 11.96
N LEU A 18 -5.44 14.51 12.24
CA LEU A 18 -4.54 15.56 11.72
C LEU A 18 -3.18 15.53 12.42
N GLU A 19 -3.16 15.31 13.72
CA GLU A 19 -1.92 15.17 14.48
C GLU A 19 -1.11 13.98 13.98
N PHE A 20 -1.73 12.80 13.86
CA PHE A 20 -1.07 11.61 13.32
C PHE A 20 -0.64 11.78 11.87
N SER A 21 -1.40 12.49 11.05
CA SER A 21 -1.01 12.83 9.68
C SER A 21 0.29 13.66 9.65
N ARG A 22 0.40 14.67 10.51
CA ARG A 22 1.62 15.48 10.62
C ARG A 22 2.81 14.65 11.08
N LEU A 23 2.63 13.80 12.10
CA LEU A 23 3.66 12.89 12.59
C LEU A 23 4.09 11.90 11.50
N ALA A 24 3.15 11.36 10.73
CA ALA A 24 3.45 10.47 9.62
C ALA A 24 4.25 11.16 8.51
N VAL A 25 3.89 12.39 8.15
CA VAL A 25 4.64 13.18 7.16
C VAL A 25 6.08 13.44 7.63
N GLU A 26 6.27 13.82 8.89
CA GLU A 26 7.60 14.06 9.44
C GLU A 26 8.43 12.77 9.47
N ALA A 27 7.86 11.66 9.92
CA ALA A 27 8.51 10.36 9.91
C ALA A 27 8.87 9.90 8.48
N ALA A 28 8.01 10.16 7.50
CA ALA A 28 8.28 9.84 6.10
C ALA A 28 9.42 10.67 5.50
N ARG A 29 9.58 11.93 5.95
CA ARG A 29 10.64 12.83 5.50
C ARG A 29 12.01 12.50 6.09
N THR A 30 12.04 12.11 7.37
CA THR A 30 13.27 11.90 8.15
C THR A 30 13.73 10.45 8.20
N GLY A 31 12.83 9.50 7.94
CA GLY A 31 13.10 8.06 7.99
C GLY A 31 13.99 7.55 6.86
N ALA A 32 15.28 7.37 7.09
CA ALA A 32 16.15 6.62 6.20
C ALA A 32 16.00 5.10 6.47
N PRO A 33 16.15 4.23 5.46
CA PRO A 33 16.41 4.44 4.03
C PRO A 33 15.16 4.49 3.16
N ALA A 34 13.97 4.31 3.70
CA ALA A 34 12.72 4.24 2.94
C ALA A 34 11.86 5.49 3.16
N ARG A 35 12.36 6.61 2.63
CA ARG A 35 11.63 7.89 2.63
C ARG A 35 10.33 7.76 1.83
N GLY A 36 9.30 8.45 2.28
CA GLY A 36 8.07 8.69 1.52
C GLY A 36 6.82 7.98 2.02
N ILE A 37 6.93 6.96 2.90
CA ILE A 37 5.75 6.26 3.44
C ILE A 37 5.91 6.06 4.95
N ALA A 38 4.94 6.57 5.72
CA ALA A 38 4.79 6.30 7.13
C ALA A 38 3.32 6.30 7.53
N VAL A 39 3.00 5.53 8.54
CA VAL A 39 1.69 5.47 9.19
C VAL A 39 1.87 5.86 10.64
N SER A 40 1.02 6.71 11.16
CA SER A 40 1.01 7.12 12.57
C SER A 40 -0.39 6.94 13.14
N ALA A 41 -0.48 6.40 14.36
CA ALA A 41 -1.75 6.20 15.06
C ALA A 41 -1.49 5.97 16.55
N HIS A 42 -2.54 5.93 17.37
CA HIS A 42 -2.46 5.62 18.81
C HIS A 42 -1.76 4.28 19.07
N ASN A 43 -2.11 3.24 18.33
CA ASN A 43 -1.41 1.96 18.41
C ASN A 43 -0.13 2.00 17.59
N ARG A 44 0.94 2.49 18.23
CA ARG A 44 2.23 2.66 17.59
C ARG A 44 2.80 1.36 17.02
N ALA A 45 2.65 0.24 17.73
CA ALA A 45 3.18 -1.04 17.27
C ALA A 45 2.53 -1.49 15.94
N VAL A 46 1.22 -1.35 15.82
CA VAL A 46 0.49 -1.66 14.59
C VAL A 46 0.85 -0.66 13.48
N ALA A 47 1.01 0.63 13.81
CA ALA A 47 1.41 1.67 12.86
C ALA A 47 2.82 1.42 12.30
N ASP A 48 3.75 0.98 13.13
CA ASP A 48 5.10 0.62 12.72
C ASP A 48 5.11 -0.61 11.79
N MET A 49 4.30 -1.64 12.10
CA MET A 49 4.12 -2.80 11.22
C MET A 49 3.50 -2.41 9.88
N ALA A 50 2.45 -1.59 9.88
CA ALA A 50 1.81 -1.08 8.67
C ALA A 50 2.79 -0.27 7.82
N SER A 51 3.57 0.60 8.45
CA SER A 51 4.62 1.38 7.78
C SER A 51 5.67 0.49 7.13
N GLY A 52 6.15 -0.52 7.86
CA GLY A 52 7.17 -1.46 7.38
C GLY A 52 6.69 -2.25 6.17
N LEU A 53 5.50 -2.85 6.27
CA LEU A 53 4.94 -3.67 5.21
C LEU A 53 4.59 -2.83 3.97
N THR A 54 4.02 -1.64 4.15
CA THR A 54 3.70 -0.74 3.03
C THR A 54 4.96 -0.27 2.31
N ARG A 55 6.03 0.04 3.04
CA ARG A 55 7.34 0.38 2.45
C ARG A 55 7.93 -0.78 1.64
N LEU A 56 7.80 -2.01 2.15
CA LEU A 56 8.26 -3.20 1.43
C LEU A 56 7.50 -3.36 0.11
N LEU A 57 6.17 -3.27 0.12
CA LEU A 57 5.37 -3.34 -1.10
C LEU A 57 5.66 -2.19 -2.07
N TYR A 58 5.83 -0.97 -1.56
CA TYR A 58 6.25 0.17 -2.37
C TYR A 58 7.58 -0.11 -3.07
N ARG A 59 8.55 -0.69 -2.36
CA ARG A 59 9.85 -1.03 -2.93
C ARG A 59 9.72 -2.06 -4.05
N VAL A 60 8.93 -3.12 -3.84
CA VAL A 60 8.63 -4.13 -4.86
C VAL A 60 8.04 -3.48 -6.12
N CYS A 61 7.08 -2.57 -5.96
CA CYS A 61 6.48 -1.86 -7.10
C CYS A 61 7.46 -0.89 -7.77
N SER A 62 8.26 -0.15 -6.98
CA SER A 62 9.19 0.86 -7.50
C SER A 62 10.34 0.27 -8.30
N ASP A 63 10.73 -0.96 -7.98
CA ASP A 63 11.85 -1.64 -8.66
C ASP A 63 11.41 -2.30 -9.99
N ARG A 64 10.11 -2.30 -10.31
CA ARG A 64 9.60 -2.82 -11.57
C ARG A 64 10.06 -1.98 -12.74
N THR A 65 10.56 -2.68 -13.76
CA THR A 65 10.87 -2.09 -15.06
C THR A 65 9.59 -1.74 -15.83
N GLU A 66 9.70 -0.87 -16.82
CA GLU A 66 8.58 -0.54 -17.73
C GLU A 66 8.00 -1.80 -18.40
N ALA A 67 8.87 -2.73 -18.79
CA ALA A 67 8.44 -4.00 -19.41
C ALA A 67 7.63 -4.88 -18.45
N GLU A 68 7.97 -4.87 -17.17
CA GLU A 68 7.21 -5.57 -16.13
C GLU A 68 5.87 -4.89 -15.87
N TRP A 69 5.84 -3.56 -15.81
CA TRP A 69 4.60 -2.80 -15.67
C TRP A 69 3.63 -3.07 -16.82
N ARG A 70 4.09 -3.10 -18.07
CA ARG A 70 3.24 -3.41 -19.24
C ARG A 70 2.53 -4.77 -19.13
N VAL A 71 3.15 -5.75 -18.47
CA VAL A 71 2.51 -7.06 -18.21
C VAL A 71 1.55 -6.96 -17.03
N VAL A 72 1.98 -6.35 -15.93
CA VAL A 72 1.22 -6.26 -14.68
C VAL A 72 -0.07 -5.44 -14.84
N ASP A 73 -0.02 -4.35 -15.60
CA ASP A 73 -1.17 -3.46 -15.83
C ASP A 73 -2.33 -4.11 -16.60
N LEU A 74 -2.06 -5.21 -17.30
CA LEU A 74 -3.10 -5.98 -18.00
C LEU A 74 -3.71 -7.08 -17.13
N LEU A 75 -3.25 -7.26 -15.90
CA LEU A 75 -3.75 -8.29 -15.00
C LEU A 75 -4.83 -7.76 -14.06
N VAL A 76 -5.86 -8.56 -13.87
CA VAL A 76 -6.90 -8.30 -12.88
C VAL A 76 -6.62 -9.18 -11.66
N PRO A 77 -6.44 -8.61 -10.46
CA PRO A 77 -6.24 -9.37 -9.24
C PRO A 77 -7.37 -10.38 -8.99
N GLY A 78 -7.01 -11.59 -8.55
CA GLY A 78 -7.98 -12.65 -8.24
C GLY A 78 -8.50 -13.45 -9.44
N VAL A 79 -8.27 -13.01 -10.66
CA VAL A 79 -8.67 -13.75 -11.88
C VAL A 79 -7.54 -14.71 -12.29
N ARG A 80 -7.90 -15.96 -12.58
CA ARG A 80 -6.96 -16.99 -13.03
C ARG A 80 -6.91 -17.08 -14.56
N GLY A 81 -5.81 -17.61 -15.09
CA GLY A 81 -5.70 -17.96 -16.52
C GLY A 81 -5.48 -16.79 -17.48
N GLN A 82 -5.21 -15.59 -17.01
CA GLN A 82 -5.07 -14.37 -17.83
C GLN A 82 -3.80 -14.34 -18.67
N GLN A 83 -2.77 -15.13 -18.34
CA GLN A 83 -1.44 -15.05 -19.00
C GLN A 83 -1.51 -15.21 -20.51
N ARG A 84 -2.43 -16.03 -21.02
CA ARG A 84 -2.61 -16.22 -22.46
C ARG A 84 -3.15 -14.95 -23.13
N ALA A 85 -4.13 -14.32 -22.54
CA ALA A 85 -4.70 -13.08 -23.05
C ALA A 85 -3.69 -11.93 -23.02
N VAL A 86 -2.93 -11.81 -21.93
CA VAL A 86 -1.83 -10.83 -21.80
C VAL A 86 -0.74 -11.08 -22.85
N ALA A 87 -0.34 -12.34 -23.05
CA ALA A 87 0.63 -12.69 -24.06
C ALA A 87 0.18 -12.29 -25.47
N GLN A 88 -1.09 -12.56 -25.80
CA GLN A 88 -1.70 -12.15 -27.06
C GLN A 88 -1.72 -10.62 -27.21
N ALA A 89 -2.16 -9.90 -26.19
CA ALA A 89 -2.26 -8.44 -26.22
C ALA A 89 -0.89 -7.76 -26.42
N LEU A 90 0.18 -8.35 -25.86
CA LEU A 90 1.53 -7.79 -25.95
C LEU A 90 2.37 -8.37 -27.08
N GLY A 91 1.88 -9.38 -27.82
CA GLY A 91 2.64 -10.03 -28.88
C GLY A 91 3.85 -10.82 -28.37
N ILE A 92 3.78 -11.38 -27.15
CA ILE A 92 4.85 -12.16 -26.52
C ILE A 92 4.37 -13.58 -26.18
N THR A 93 5.28 -14.43 -25.72
CA THR A 93 4.91 -15.80 -25.31
C THR A 93 4.34 -15.85 -23.89
N THR A 94 3.52 -16.86 -23.61
CA THR A 94 3.02 -17.10 -22.24
C THR A 94 4.15 -17.39 -21.25
N GLN A 95 5.23 -18.03 -21.70
CA GLN A 95 6.43 -18.25 -20.88
C GLN A 95 7.13 -16.92 -20.53
N ALA A 96 7.15 -15.96 -21.45
CA ALA A 96 7.69 -14.62 -21.17
C ALA A 96 6.82 -13.90 -20.12
N VAL A 97 5.49 -13.96 -20.25
CA VAL A 97 4.57 -13.41 -19.23
C VAL A 97 4.81 -14.06 -17.88
N SER A 98 4.88 -15.39 -17.81
CA SER A 98 5.10 -16.12 -16.55
C SER A 98 6.43 -15.72 -15.88
N ARG A 99 7.53 -15.64 -16.65
CA ARG A 99 8.82 -15.17 -16.13
C ARG A 99 8.78 -13.74 -15.63
N THR A 100 8.08 -12.86 -16.34
CA THR A 100 7.89 -11.47 -15.92
C THR A 100 7.13 -11.40 -14.60
N LEU A 101 6.05 -12.17 -14.42
CA LEU A 101 5.28 -12.21 -13.18
C LEU A 101 6.12 -12.68 -11.99
N MET A 102 6.98 -13.68 -12.18
CA MET A 102 7.89 -14.11 -11.11
C MET A 102 8.91 -13.04 -10.74
N ARG A 103 9.53 -12.36 -11.72
CA ARG A 103 10.52 -11.31 -11.45
C ARG A 103 9.92 -10.07 -10.84
N SER A 104 8.72 -9.68 -11.27
CA SER A 104 8.01 -8.50 -10.76
C SER A 104 7.44 -8.68 -9.35
N LEU A 105 7.54 -9.89 -8.78
CA LEU A 105 6.94 -10.25 -7.48
C LEU A 105 5.44 -9.90 -7.39
N TRP A 106 4.73 -10.02 -8.52
CA TRP A 106 3.32 -9.65 -8.57
C TRP A 106 2.44 -10.53 -7.69
N HIS A 107 2.72 -11.84 -7.65
CA HIS A 107 1.96 -12.78 -6.82
C HIS A 107 2.18 -12.52 -5.34
N GLU A 108 3.41 -12.26 -4.94
CA GLU A 108 3.80 -11.93 -3.57
C GLU A 108 3.17 -10.62 -3.12
N GLU A 109 3.19 -9.60 -3.99
CA GLU A 109 2.49 -8.33 -3.72
C GLU A 109 1.00 -8.55 -3.50
N GLN A 110 0.32 -9.28 -4.40
CA GLN A 110 -1.12 -9.54 -4.26
C GLN A 110 -1.43 -10.33 -2.97
N ALA A 111 -0.58 -11.27 -2.60
CA ALA A 111 -0.74 -12.04 -1.36
C ALA A 111 -0.53 -11.19 -0.09
N ALA A 112 0.34 -10.18 -0.15
CA ALA A 112 0.63 -9.31 0.99
C ALA A 112 -0.37 -8.16 1.18
N ARG A 113 -1.06 -7.72 0.13
CA ARG A 113 -2.04 -6.61 0.19
C ARG A 113 -3.12 -6.76 1.28
N PRO A 114 -3.73 -7.95 1.48
CA PRO A 114 -4.71 -8.14 2.55
C PRO A 114 -4.14 -7.90 3.94
N ALA A 115 -2.86 -8.21 4.18
CA ALA A 115 -2.22 -7.97 5.47
C ALA A 115 -2.04 -6.46 5.76
N VAL A 116 -1.73 -5.66 4.73
CA VAL A 116 -1.71 -4.19 4.88
C VAL A 116 -3.09 -3.68 5.24
N LEU A 117 -4.13 -4.15 4.53
CA LEU A 117 -5.51 -3.76 4.79
C LEU A 117 -5.95 -4.10 6.22
N ASP A 118 -5.62 -5.31 6.70
CA ASP A 118 -5.91 -5.72 8.07
C ASP A 118 -5.22 -4.81 9.10
N LEU A 119 -3.95 -4.49 8.91
CA LEU A 119 -3.22 -3.58 9.78
C LEU A 119 -3.84 -2.18 9.79
N LEU A 120 -4.22 -1.64 8.64
CA LEU A 120 -4.85 -0.33 8.55
C LEU A 120 -6.25 -0.33 9.22
N ASN A 121 -7.04 -1.38 9.04
CA ASN A 121 -8.34 -1.53 9.69
C ASN A 121 -8.23 -1.59 11.22
N ARG A 122 -7.18 -2.22 11.75
CA ARG A 122 -6.90 -2.23 13.19
C ARG A 122 -6.57 -0.85 13.75
N LEU A 123 -6.03 0.04 12.92
CA LEU A 123 -5.73 1.43 13.32
C LEU A 123 -6.96 2.32 13.27
N ASP A 124 -7.94 1.99 12.40
CA ASP A 124 -9.20 2.72 12.28
C ASP A 124 -10.24 2.28 13.33
N ALA A 125 -10.02 1.15 13.99
CA ALA A 125 -10.89 0.67 15.04
C ALA A 125 -10.83 1.62 16.26
N PRO A 126 -11.97 2.02 16.84
CA PRO A 126 -11.99 2.87 18.03
C PRO A 126 -11.20 2.17 19.14
N SER A 127 -10.32 2.92 19.80
CA SER A 127 -9.61 2.40 20.97
C SER A 127 -10.63 1.91 22.00
N PRO A 128 -10.46 0.73 22.62
CA PRO A 128 -11.33 0.30 23.69
C PRO A 128 -11.29 1.36 24.79
N PRO A 129 -12.43 1.65 25.42
CA PRO A 129 -12.47 2.61 26.52
C PRO A 129 -11.44 2.19 27.58
N ALA A 130 -10.64 3.16 28.02
CA ALA A 130 -9.74 2.95 29.14
C ALA A 130 -10.58 2.50 30.36
N ILE A 131 -10.27 1.31 30.87
CA ILE A 131 -10.87 0.77 32.07
C ILE A 131 -10.32 1.51 33.28
#